data_4a6e5f6fc4f16e22199d68ce2e774100
#
_entry.id   4a6e5f6fc4f16e22199d68ce2e774100
#
_cell.length_a   1.000
_cell.length_b   1.000
_cell.length_c   1.000
_cell.angle_alpha   90.00
_cell.angle_beta   90.00
_cell.angle_gamma   90.00
#
_symmetry.space_group_name_H-M   'P 1'
#
loop_
_entity.id
_entity.type
_entity.pdbx_description
1 polymer ?
#
loop_
_entity_poly.entity_id
_entity_poly.type
_entity_poly.pdbx_seq_one_letter_code
_entity_poly.pdbx_strand_id
1 'polypeptide(L)'
;SVMVRSDLIIAGSNFIFSHINQNYSKYLNTKKKFLVIFRGINTDYFDPSTTIDSDEDKLYAEWKINRGKKIILLPGRLTPWKGQEMFIESLNLVNIELGHDPFYAIILGSDQGRKVYKKKLLRLVEQYRLNNHVRFVEHCKNMPLAYKISDIIVSASIEPEAFGRVSVEAQSMEKPIIASNIGGSNETVINNKTGFFFDSGKPVSLSKKIIEATQLDETTLKSMGNEGRKNVLKKFNIEKMCFSTYSEYKKLIN
;
A
#
# COMPACT_ATOMS: atom_id res chain seq x y z
N SER A 1 -0.52 16.09 -26.98
CA SER A 1 -0.29 15.13 -25.87
C SER A 1 0.70 14.07 -26.32
N VAL A 2 1.54 13.56 -25.43
CA VAL A 2 2.53 12.51 -25.74
C VAL A 2 1.84 11.25 -26.31
N MET A 3 0.68 10.88 -25.76
CA MET A 3 -0.11 9.72 -26.24
C MET A 3 -0.50 9.82 -27.71
N VAL A 4 -0.74 11.02 -28.23
CA VAL A 4 -1.14 11.23 -29.64
C VAL A 4 0.02 11.02 -30.60
N ARG A 5 1.26 11.18 -30.15
CA ARG A 5 2.46 11.14 -31.00
C ARG A 5 3.31 9.86 -30.83
N SER A 6 2.98 9.02 -29.85
CA SER A 6 3.73 7.78 -29.59
C SER A 6 3.27 6.63 -30.48
N ASP A 7 4.16 5.73 -30.85
CA ASP A 7 3.86 4.49 -31.60
C ASP A 7 3.38 3.38 -30.68
N LEU A 8 3.78 3.44 -29.41
CA LEU A 8 3.43 2.48 -28.38
C LEU A 8 2.97 3.21 -27.10
N ILE A 9 1.87 2.76 -26.53
CA ILE A 9 1.37 3.20 -25.23
C ILE A 9 1.34 1.99 -24.29
N ILE A 10 2.02 2.11 -23.15
CA ILE A 10 2.05 1.08 -22.11
C ILE A 10 1.31 1.63 -20.89
N ALA A 11 0.23 0.97 -20.49
CA ALA A 11 -0.46 1.22 -19.23
C ALA A 11 0.13 0.33 -18.13
N GLY A 12 0.38 0.91 -16.94
CA GLY A 12 0.94 0.19 -15.79
C GLY A 12 -0.06 -0.70 -15.03
N SER A 13 -1.32 -0.68 -15.43
CA SER A 13 -2.42 -1.48 -14.86
C SER A 13 -3.60 -1.52 -15.83
N ASN A 14 -4.51 -2.48 -15.65
CA ASN A 14 -5.77 -2.50 -16.42
C ASN A 14 -6.66 -1.30 -16.05
N PHE A 15 -6.61 -0.84 -14.80
CA PHE A 15 -7.31 0.37 -14.40
C PHE A 15 -6.89 1.58 -15.25
N ILE A 16 -5.59 1.81 -15.42
CA ILE A 16 -5.07 2.91 -16.26
C ILE A 16 -5.39 2.65 -17.73
N PHE A 17 -5.29 1.41 -18.21
CA PHE A 17 -5.68 1.06 -19.58
C PHE A 17 -7.14 1.43 -19.84
N SER A 18 -8.05 1.00 -18.96
CA SER A 18 -9.48 1.29 -19.06
C SER A 18 -9.77 2.79 -18.99
N HIS A 19 -9.12 3.50 -18.07
CA HIS A 19 -9.26 4.95 -17.92
C HIS A 19 -8.84 5.70 -19.20
N ILE A 20 -7.70 5.34 -19.79
CA ILE A 20 -7.22 5.96 -21.03
C ILE A 20 -8.20 5.63 -22.17
N ASN A 21 -8.66 4.40 -22.26
CA ASN A 21 -9.57 3.97 -23.32
C ASN A 21 -10.93 4.70 -23.25
N GLN A 22 -11.47 4.86 -22.05
CA GLN A 22 -12.75 5.54 -21.84
C GLN A 22 -12.69 7.06 -22.09
N ASN A 23 -11.62 7.71 -21.62
CA ASN A 23 -11.55 9.17 -21.60
C ASN A 23 -10.77 9.78 -22.79
N TYR A 24 -9.90 8.98 -23.44
CA TYR A 24 -8.96 9.48 -24.45
C TYR A 24 -8.98 8.68 -25.76
N SER A 25 -9.91 7.74 -25.95
CA SER A 25 -9.98 6.88 -27.14
C SER A 25 -10.00 7.68 -28.45
N LYS A 26 -10.69 8.81 -28.48
CA LYS A 26 -10.75 9.70 -29.67
C LYS A 26 -9.38 10.28 -30.09
N TYR A 27 -8.38 10.23 -29.20
CA TYR A 27 -7.02 10.69 -29.46
C TYR A 27 -6.07 9.53 -29.78
N LEU A 28 -6.54 8.29 -29.63
CA LEU A 28 -5.76 7.08 -29.92
C LEU A 28 -5.96 6.71 -31.39
N ASN A 29 -4.90 6.76 -32.18
CA ASN A 29 -4.94 6.27 -33.55
C ASN A 29 -5.04 4.73 -33.55
N THR A 30 -5.91 4.16 -34.36
CA THR A 30 -6.11 2.71 -34.49
C THR A 30 -4.85 1.92 -34.93
N LYS A 31 -3.86 2.60 -35.52
CA LYS A 31 -2.57 2.01 -35.87
C LYS A 31 -1.58 1.88 -34.70
N LYS A 32 -1.90 2.47 -33.54
CA LYS A 32 -1.00 2.47 -32.37
C LYS A 32 -1.22 1.24 -31.52
N LYS A 33 -0.12 0.68 -31.03
CA LYS A 33 -0.17 -0.40 -30.09
C LYS A 33 -0.44 0.16 -28.69
N PHE A 34 -1.51 -0.29 -28.05
CA PHE A 34 -1.85 0.04 -26.67
C PHE A 34 -2.03 -1.25 -25.87
N LEU A 35 -1.23 -1.44 -24.83
CA LEU A 35 -1.21 -2.67 -24.05
C LEU A 35 -0.93 -2.40 -22.56
N VAL A 36 -1.16 -3.42 -21.74
CA VAL A 36 -0.85 -3.41 -20.31
C VAL A 36 0.45 -4.15 -20.06
N ILE A 37 1.40 -3.48 -19.40
CA ILE A 37 2.52 -4.11 -18.73
C ILE A 37 2.46 -3.66 -17.28
N PHE A 38 2.10 -4.58 -16.38
CA PHE A 38 2.02 -4.26 -14.95
C PHE A 38 3.35 -3.71 -14.44
N ARG A 39 3.26 -2.70 -13.58
CA ARG A 39 4.43 -2.23 -12.85
C ARG A 39 4.98 -3.36 -11.99
N GLY A 40 6.31 -3.41 -11.91
CA GLY A 40 7.04 -4.30 -11.03
C GLY A 40 7.69 -3.55 -9.88
N ILE A 41 8.02 -4.29 -8.82
CA ILE A 41 8.89 -3.84 -7.73
C ILE A 41 10.16 -4.68 -7.70
N ASN A 42 11.20 -4.16 -7.06
CA ASN A 42 12.40 -4.94 -6.77
C ASN A 42 12.12 -5.92 -5.63
N THR A 43 11.88 -7.17 -5.98
CA THR A 43 11.53 -8.24 -5.03
C THR A 43 12.72 -8.73 -4.21
N ASP A 44 13.96 -8.44 -4.62
CA ASP A 44 15.17 -8.74 -3.85
C ASP A 44 15.37 -7.69 -2.75
N TYR A 45 15.02 -6.41 -3.05
CA TYR A 45 15.02 -5.36 -2.04
C TYR A 45 13.89 -5.56 -1.02
N PHE A 46 12.69 -5.90 -1.50
CA PHE A 46 11.54 -6.23 -0.64
C PHE A 46 11.47 -7.75 -0.41
N ASP A 47 12.50 -8.27 0.28
CA ASP A 47 12.60 -9.67 0.67
C ASP A 47 12.70 -9.78 2.20
N PRO A 48 11.81 -10.54 2.87
CA PRO A 48 11.86 -10.71 4.33
C PRO A 48 13.19 -11.26 4.85
N SER A 49 13.89 -12.05 4.03
CA SER A 49 15.17 -12.66 4.42
C SER A 49 16.35 -11.68 4.43
N THR A 50 16.23 -10.52 3.78
CA THR A 50 17.33 -9.53 3.69
C THR A 50 17.43 -8.58 4.87
N THR A 51 16.44 -8.60 5.78
CA THR A 51 16.41 -7.71 6.94
C THR A 51 17.11 -8.32 8.14
N ILE A 52 17.98 -7.53 8.80
CA ILE A 52 18.78 -7.98 9.95
C ILE A 52 18.02 -7.69 11.25
N ASP A 53 17.88 -8.68 12.12
CA ASP A 53 17.11 -8.57 13.36
C ASP A 53 17.67 -7.52 14.34
N SER A 54 18.99 -7.31 14.35
CA SER A 54 19.62 -6.27 15.21
C SER A 54 19.20 -4.84 14.86
N ASP A 55 18.65 -4.60 13.68
CA ASP A 55 18.17 -3.27 13.27
C ASP A 55 16.71 -3.03 13.70
N GLU A 56 15.98 -4.09 14.08
CA GLU A 56 14.61 -3.95 14.58
C GLU A 56 14.58 -3.15 15.89
N ASP A 57 15.46 -3.45 16.85
CA ASP A 57 15.49 -2.74 18.14
C ASP A 57 15.75 -1.25 17.97
N LYS A 58 16.61 -0.87 17.01
CA LYS A 58 16.83 0.53 16.66
C LYS A 58 15.55 1.19 16.14
N LEU A 59 14.80 0.48 15.29
CA LEU A 59 13.58 1.01 14.71
C LEU A 59 12.45 1.11 15.76
N TYR A 60 12.32 0.13 16.64
CA TYR A 60 11.41 0.19 17.80
C TYR A 60 11.70 1.41 18.68
N ALA A 61 12.99 1.66 18.99
CA ALA A 61 13.42 2.80 19.78
C ALA A 61 13.15 4.14 19.06
N GLU A 62 13.50 4.23 17.76
CA GLU A 62 13.26 5.41 16.94
C GLU A 62 11.77 5.78 16.86
N TRP A 63 10.92 4.77 16.68
CA TRP A 63 9.47 4.97 16.58
C TRP A 63 8.79 5.10 17.95
N LYS A 64 9.54 4.92 19.04
CA LYS A 64 9.03 4.97 20.42
C LYS A 64 7.84 4.01 20.63
N ILE A 65 8.04 2.78 20.23
CA ILE A 65 7.08 1.69 20.38
C ILE A 65 7.73 0.50 21.11
N ASN A 66 6.92 -0.29 21.78
CA ASN A 66 7.37 -1.47 22.51
C ASN A 66 6.92 -2.75 21.79
N ARG A 67 7.68 -3.83 21.97
CA ARG A 67 7.28 -5.17 21.52
C ARG A 67 6.02 -5.63 22.25
N GLY A 68 5.34 -6.60 21.68
CA GLY A 68 4.16 -7.25 22.30
C GLY A 68 2.81 -6.64 21.90
N LYS A 69 2.79 -5.57 21.11
CA LYS A 69 1.56 -5.04 20.51
C LYS A 69 1.58 -5.20 19.01
N LYS A 70 0.42 -5.38 18.42
CA LYS A 70 0.26 -5.37 16.95
C LYS A 70 0.67 -4.03 16.36
N ILE A 71 1.40 -4.04 15.26
CA ILE A 71 1.82 -2.84 14.54
C ILE A 71 1.05 -2.76 13.23
N ILE A 72 0.27 -1.67 13.07
CA ILE A 72 -0.48 -1.36 11.86
C ILE A 72 0.25 -0.22 11.14
N LEU A 73 0.77 -0.48 9.96
CA LEU A 73 1.54 0.50 9.19
C LEU A 73 0.72 1.05 8.02
N LEU A 74 0.63 2.38 7.94
CA LEU A 74 0.11 3.10 6.78
C LEU A 74 1.23 3.92 6.14
N PRO A 75 1.91 3.37 5.11
CA PRO A 75 2.97 4.08 4.41
C PRO A 75 2.41 4.94 3.28
N GLY A 76 2.89 6.16 3.16
CA GLY A 76 2.51 7.05 2.09
C GLY A 76 2.67 8.52 2.46
N ARG A 77 2.87 9.36 1.45
CA ARG A 77 2.95 10.82 1.64
C ARG A 77 1.71 11.33 2.37
N LEU A 78 1.89 12.30 3.26
CA LEU A 78 0.76 12.94 3.92
C LEU A 78 0.02 13.84 2.93
N THR A 79 -1.03 13.30 2.35
CA THR A 79 -1.92 13.99 1.40
C THR A 79 -3.36 13.52 1.62
N PRO A 80 -4.37 14.40 1.48
CA PRO A 80 -5.77 14.03 1.76
C PRO A 80 -6.22 12.76 1.04
N TRP A 81 -5.88 12.61 -0.22
CA TRP A 81 -6.30 11.46 -1.03
C TRP A 81 -5.67 10.11 -0.59
N LYS A 82 -4.60 10.12 0.23
CA LYS A 82 -4.03 8.92 0.85
C LYS A 82 -4.81 8.43 2.09
N GLY A 83 -5.83 9.17 2.52
CA GLY A 83 -6.83 8.73 3.49
C GLY A 83 -6.34 8.65 4.93
N GLN A 84 -5.29 9.40 5.33
CA GLN A 84 -4.81 9.38 6.72
C GLN A 84 -5.88 9.84 7.71
N GLU A 85 -6.75 10.81 7.34
CA GLU A 85 -7.87 11.23 8.20
C GLU A 85 -8.82 10.07 8.47
N MET A 86 -9.31 9.43 7.39
CA MET A 86 -10.18 8.27 7.46
C MET A 86 -9.54 7.12 8.26
N PHE A 87 -8.22 6.90 8.12
CA PHE A 87 -7.49 5.90 8.89
C PHE A 87 -7.50 6.23 10.38
N ILE A 88 -7.24 7.48 10.79
CA ILE A 88 -7.31 7.90 12.19
C ILE A 88 -8.74 7.74 12.75
N GLU A 89 -9.76 8.11 11.98
CA GLU A 89 -11.16 7.88 12.35
C GLU A 89 -11.47 6.39 12.54
N SER A 90 -10.95 5.54 11.66
CA SER A 90 -11.12 4.08 11.79
C SER A 90 -10.41 3.51 13.02
N LEU A 91 -9.23 4.04 13.36
CA LEU A 91 -8.50 3.64 14.58
C LEU A 91 -9.26 4.01 15.86
N ASN A 92 -9.97 5.14 15.86
CA ASN A 92 -10.84 5.49 16.97
C ASN A 92 -11.96 4.46 17.15
N LEU A 93 -12.58 4.01 16.07
CA LEU A 93 -13.60 2.96 16.11
C LEU A 93 -13.02 1.62 16.59
N VAL A 94 -11.82 1.25 16.13
CA VAL A 94 -11.10 0.05 16.61
C VAL A 94 -10.83 0.14 18.11
N ASN A 95 -10.36 1.29 18.59
CA ASN A 95 -10.06 1.51 20.00
C ASN A 95 -11.31 1.43 20.89
N ILE A 96 -12.45 1.92 20.41
CA ILE A 96 -13.74 1.82 21.11
C ILE A 96 -14.19 0.34 21.20
N GLU A 97 -14.08 -0.39 20.10
CA GLU A 97 -14.55 -1.78 19.99
C GLU A 97 -13.70 -2.76 20.80
N LEU A 98 -12.37 -2.67 20.65
CA LEU A 98 -11.44 -3.62 21.29
C LEU A 98 -11.15 -3.26 22.74
N GLY A 99 -11.33 -2.00 23.15
CA GLY A 99 -10.96 -1.49 24.47
C GLY A 99 -9.51 -1.84 24.85
N HIS A 100 -8.75 -0.99 25.51
CA HIS A 100 -7.39 -1.27 25.95
C HIS A 100 -6.32 -1.42 24.84
N ASP A 101 -5.63 -0.42 24.53
CA ASP A 101 -4.26 -0.31 23.99
C ASP A 101 -3.73 -1.52 23.13
N PRO A 102 -4.49 -2.03 22.14
CA PRO A 102 -4.18 -3.31 21.50
C PRO A 102 -3.14 -3.20 20.39
N PHE A 103 -2.76 -2.01 19.95
CA PHE A 103 -1.92 -1.79 18.76
C PHE A 103 -1.10 -0.51 18.84
N TYR A 104 -0.09 -0.45 17.97
CA TYR A 104 0.49 0.78 17.47
C TYR A 104 0.10 1.00 16.02
N ALA A 105 -0.25 2.23 15.66
CA ALA A 105 -0.51 2.63 14.29
C ALA A 105 0.57 3.61 13.83
N ILE A 106 1.31 3.24 12.81
CA ILE A 106 2.42 4.03 12.27
C ILE A 106 1.98 4.69 10.98
N ILE A 107 1.88 6.01 10.97
CA ILE A 107 1.64 6.81 9.76
C ILE A 107 3.01 7.24 9.25
N LEU A 108 3.50 6.54 8.22
CA LEU A 108 4.86 6.69 7.71
C LEU A 108 4.87 7.46 6.39
N GLY A 109 5.42 8.67 6.40
CA GLY A 109 5.65 9.45 5.19
C GLY A 109 5.77 10.94 5.44
N SER A 110 6.50 11.62 4.55
CA SER A 110 6.70 13.06 4.62
C SER A 110 5.44 13.85 4.26
N ASP A 111 5.25 14.98 4.89
CA ASP A 111 4.20 15.96 4.55
C ASP A 111 4.53 16.75 3.27
N GLN A 112 5.77 16.71 2.82
CA GLN A 112 6.23 17.45 1.64
C GLN A 112 5.82 18.95 1.69
N GLY A 113 5.93 19.56 2.86
CA GLY A 113 5.56 20.95 3.10
C GLY A 113 4.07 21.21 3.39
N ARG A 114 3.22 20.16 3.41
CA ARG A 114 1.79 20.27 3.74
C ARG A 114 1.56 20.37 5.25
N LYS A 115 2.25 21.29 5.91
CA LYS A 115 2.22 21.47 7.38
C LYS A 115 0.80 21.63 7.94
N VAL A 116 -0.10 22.29 7.20
CA VAL A 116 -1.50 22.49 7.61
C VAL A 116 -2.22 21.14 7.71
N TYR A 117 -2.03 20.28 6.72
CA TYR A 117 -2.62 18.94 6.72
C TYR A 117 -2.06 18.08 7.86
N LYS A 118 -0.73 18.07 8.06
CA LYS A 118 -0.11 17.37 9.20
C LYS A 118 -0.66 17.86 10.54
N LYS A 119 -0.80 19.18 10.73
CA LYS A 119 -1.42 19.74 11.95
C LYS A 119 -2.87 19.27 12.14
N LYS A 120 -3.65 19.16 11.07
CA LYS A 120 -5.01 18.62 11.12
C LYS A 120 -5.01 17.18 11.62
N LEU A 121 -4.13 16.32 11.07
CA LEU A 121 -4.01 14.92 11.49
C LEU A 121 -3.62 14.79 12.97
N LEU A 122 -2.66 15.59 13.44
CA LEU A 122 -2.25 15.62 14.85
C LEU A 122 -3.41 15.99 15.79
N ARG A 123 -4.23 17.01 15.40
CA ARG A 123 -5.42 17.39 16.16
C ARG A 123 -6.47 16.27 16.22
N LEU A 124 -6.66 15.52 15.14
CA LEU A 124 -7.56 14.36 15.13
C LEU A 124 -7.09 13.27 16.09
N VAL A 125 -5.79 12.99 16.12
CA VAL A 125 -5.19 12.02 17.05
C VAL A 125 -5.43 12.47 18.50
N GLU A 126 -5.24 13.74 18.80
CA GLU A 126 -5.50 14.32 20.13
C GLU A 126 -7.00 14.27 20.49
N GLN A 127 -7.87 14.68 19.57
CA GLN A 127 -9.32 14.66 19.73
C GLN A 127 -9.86 13.27 20.07
N TYR A 128 -9.33 12.25 19.41
CA TYR A 128 -9.70 10.84 19.64
C TYR A 128 -8.88 10.16 20.76
N ARG A 129 -8.01 10.91 21.46
CA ARG A 129 -7.14 10.39 22.53
C ARG A 129 -6.27 9.20 22.10
N LEU A 130 -5.80 9.24 20.86
CA LEU A 130 -4.96 8.18 20.26
C LEU A 130 -3.45 8.46 20.37
N ASN A 131 -3.02 9.43 21.21
CA ASN A 131 -1.61 9.84 21.33
C ASN A 131 -0.68 8.69 21.76
N ASN A 132 -1.18 7.73 22.51
CA ASN A 132 -0.40 6.56 22.94
C ASN A 132 -0.31 5.48 21.86
N HIS A 133 -1.20 5.51 20.85
CA HIS A 133 -1.32 4.50 19.81
C HIS A 133 -0.68 4.92 18.49
N VAL A 134 -0.85 6.19 18.09
CA VAL A 134 -0.43 6.68 16.77
C VAL A 134 0.95 7.31 16.82
N ARG A 135 1.80 6.94 15.88
CA ARG A 135 3.11 7.55 15.63
C ARG A 135 3.18 8.10 14.22
N PHE A 136 3.65 9.34 14.10
CA PHE A 136 3.99 9.93 12.79
C PHE A 136 5.49 9.80 12.58
N VAL A 137 5.86 9.10 11.52
CA VAL A 137 7.24 8.90 11.09
C VAL A 137 7.43 9.55 9.74
N GLU A 138 8.33 10.51 9.62
CA GLU A 138 8.47 11.30 8.37
C GLU A 138 9.20 10.51 7.28
N HIS A 139 10.22 9.76 7.66
CA HIS A 139 11.07 9.04 6.72
C HIS A 139 11.60 7.76 7.36
N CYS A 140 11.58 6.68 6.59
CA CYS A 140 12.27 5.44 6.91
C CYS A 140 13.19 5.07 5.76
N LYS A 141 14.49 4.96 6.03
CA LYS A 141 15.49 4.58 5.01
C LYS A 141 15.37 3.11 4.62
N ASN A 142 15.03 2.27 5.59
CA ASN A 142 14.88 0.82 5.40
C ASN A 142 13.39 0.45 5.39
N MET A 143 12.74 0.62 4.25
CA MET A 143 11.33 0.27 4.10
C MET A 143 11.06 -1.24 4.29
N PRO A 144 11.90 -2.18 3.80
CA PRO A 144 11.75 -3.59 4.11
C PRO A 144 11.65 -3.86 5.62
N LEU A 145 12.50 -3.23 6.43
CA LEU A 145 12.46 -3.39 7.89
C LEU A 145 11.17 -2.82 8.50
N ALA A 146 10.68 -1.68 8.00
CA ALA A 146 9.39 -1.11 8.42
C ALA A 146 8.23 -2.07 8.15
N TYR A 147 8.22 -2.70 6.98
CA TYR A 147 7.25 -3.76 6.67
C TYR A 147 7.45 -4.99 7.56
N LYS A 148 8.70 -5.43 7.76
CA LYS A 148 9.00 -6.64 8.56
C LYS A 148 8.45 -6.57 9.97
N ILE A 149 8.68 -5.46 10.69
CA ILE A 149 8.20 -5.30 12.06
C ILE A 149 6.70 -5.06 12.17
N SER A 150 6.02 -4.79 11.07
CA SER A 150 4.58 -4.54 11.05
C SER A 150 3.79 -5.84 10.89
N ASP A 151 2.64 -5.95 11.57
CA ASP A 151 1.74 -7.11 11.46
C ASP A 151 0.77 -6.94 10.29
N ILE A 152 0.26 -5.72 10.11
CA ILE A 152 -0.78 -5.40 9.12
C ILE A 152 -0.39 -4.12 8.41
N ILE A 153 -0.49 -4.14 7.09
CA ILE A 153 -0.27 -2.95 6.28
C ILE A 153 -1.62 -2.40 5.80
N VAL A 154 -1.75 -1.08 5.74
CA VAL A 154 -2.96 -0.41 5.28
C VAL A 154 -2.64 0.51 4.11
N SER A 155 -3.41 0.41 3.03
CA SER A 155 -3.45 1.35 1.92
C SER A 155 -4.82 2.01 1.85
N ALA A 156 -4.94 3.19 2.48
CA ALA A 156 -6.23 3.84 2.77
C ALA A 156 -6.63 4.90 1.73
N SER A 157 -6.10 4.85 0.52
CA SER A 157 -6.36 5.85 -0.51
C SER A 157 -7.86 6.01 -0.78
N ILE A 158 -8.35 7.27 -0.77
CA ILE A 158 -9.76 7.61 -1.04
C ILE A 158 -9.99 7.95 -2.51
N GLU A 159 -8.92 8.13 -3.27
CA GLU A 159 -8.93 8.27 -4.72
C GLU A 159 -8.21 7.09 -5.36
N PRO A 160 -8.58 6.68 -6.59
CA PRO A 160 -8.00 5.54 -7.26
C PRO A 160 -6.49 5.70 -7.50
N GLU A 161 -5.71 4.75 -7.02
CA GLU A 161 -4.28 4.65 -7.36
C GLU A 161 -4.09 3.99 -8.73
N ALA A 162 -3.07 4.44 -9.45
CA ALA A 162 -2.75 3.86 -10.76
C ALA A 162 -2.34 2.39 -10.69
N PHE A 163 -1.71 1.95 -9.57
CA PHE A 163 -1.19 0.59 -9.43
C PHE A 163 -1.39 0.00 -8.03
N GLY A 164 -1.22 0.79 -6.94
CA GLY A 164 -1.24 0.27 -5.58
C GLY A 164 0.11 -0.27 -5.13
N ARG A 165 1.15 0.54 -5.24
CA ARG A 165 2.54 0.16 -4.92
C ARG A 165 2.71 -0.39 -3.51
N VAL A 166 2.07 0.25 -2.52
CA VAL A 166 2.09 -0.19 -1.11
C VAL A 166 1.61 -1.63 -0.97
N SER A 167 0.54 -1.99 -1.68
CA SER A 167 -0.01 -3.35 -1.63
C SER A 167 0.96 -4.40 -2.15
N VAL A 168 1.73 -4.07 -3.18
CA VAL A 168 2.71 -5.00 -3.77
C VAL A 168 3.95 -5.09 -2.89
N GLU A 169 4.42 -3.99 -2.32
CA GLU A 169 5.55 -3.98 -1.37
C GLU A 169 5.23 -4.79 -0.11
N ALA A 170 4.04 -4.58 0.49
CA ALA A 170 3.57 -5.34 1.65
C ALA A 170 3.53 -6.85 1.37
N GLN A 171 2.90 -7.23 0.28
CA GLN A 171 2.81 -8.63 -0.15
C GLN A 171 4.18 -9.24 -0.44
N SER A 172 5.12 -8.48 -1.03
CA SER A 172 6.50 -8.94 -1.24
C SER A 172 7.21 -9.26 0.09
N MET A 173 6.90 -8.48 1.13
CA MET A 173 7.41 -8.67 2.50
C MET A 173 6.57 -9.65 3.33
N GLU A 174 5.73 -10.47 2.68
CA GLU A 174 4.87 -11.47 3.33
C GLU A 174 3.93 -10.86 4.39
N LYS A 175 3.48 -9.62 4.16
CA LYS A 175 2.56 -8.94 5.08
C LYS A 175 1.15 -8.87 4.49
N PRO A 176 0.11 -9.22 5.29
CA PRO A 176 -1.27 -9.01 4.87
C PRO A 176 -1.54 -7.53 4.68
N ILE A 177 -2.34 -7.22 3.66
CA ILE A 177 -2.69 -5.85 3.29
C ILE A 177 -4.19 -5.62 3.45
N ILE A 178 -4.57 -4.49 4.04
CA ILE A 178 -5.94 -3.96 3.99
C ILE A 178 -5.93 -2.78 3.03
N ALA A 179 -6.62 -2.90 1.90
CA ALA A 179 -6.58 -1.90 0.85
C ALA A 179 -7.98 -1.39 0.49
N SER A 180 -8.06 -0.12 0.08
CA SER A 180 -9.28 0.43 -0.52
C SER A 180 -9.66 -0.34 -1.77
N ASN A 181 -10.94 -0.69 -1.91
CA ASN A 181 -11.48 -1.41 -3.08
C ASN A 181 -11.68 -0.46 -4.27
N ILE A 182 -10.59 0.21 -4.70
CA ILE A 182 -10.60 1.15 -5.84
C ILE A 182 -9.29 1.12 -6.63
N GLY A 183 -9.39 1.44 -7.92
CA GLY A 183 -8.22 1.62 -8.78
C GLY A 183 -7.35 0.38 -8.91
N GLY A 184 -6.04 0.59 -8.97
CA GLY A 184 -5.05 -0.48 -9.14
C GLY A 184 -4.95 -1.45 -7.95
N SER A 185 -5.49 -1.11 -6.77
CA SER A 185 -5.53 -2.03 -5.63
C SER A 185 -6.32 -3.30 -5.97
N ASN A 186 -7.37 -3.18 -6.79
CA ASN A 186 -8.21 -4.31 -7.22
C ASN A 186 -7.46 -5.33 -8.10
N GLU A 187 -6.30 -4.96 -8.61
CA GLU A 187 -5.47 -5.82 -9.45
C GLU A 187 -4.31 -6.44 -8.68
N THR A 188 -3.89 -5.78 -7.59
CA THR A 188 -2.72 -6.18 -6.80
C THR A 188 -3.08 -7.03 -5.59
N VAL A 189 -4.29 -6.89 -5.04
CA VAL A 189 -4.77 -7.65 -3.88
C VAL A 189 -5.78 -8.70 -4.31
N ILE A 190 -5.72 -9.88 -3.69
CA ILE A 190 -6.72 -10.93 -3.81
C ILE A 190 -7.47 -11.00 -2.48
N ASN A 191 -8.73 -10.54 -2.49
CA ASN A 191 -9.53 -10.44 -1.27
C ASN A 191 -9.64 -11.77 -0.52
N ASN A 192 -9.50 -11.72 0.79
CA ASN A 192 -9.49 -12.86 1.72
C ASN A 192 -8.37 -13.88 1.48
N LYS A 193 -7.46 -13.64 0.54
CA LYS A 193 -6.35 -14.53 0.23
C LYS A 193 -4.98 -13.89 0.47
N THR A 194 -4.77 -12.68 -0.02
CA THR A 194 -3.51 -11.93 0.18
C THR A 194 -3.70 -10.71 1.08
N GLY A 195 -4.94 -10.44 1.50
CA GLY A 195 -5.35 -9.30 2.30
C GLY A 195 -6.85 -9.09 2.20
N PHE A 196 -7.30 -7.92 2.60
CA PHE A 196 -8.71 -7.56 2.65
C PHE A 196 -8.98 -6.28 1.87
N PHE A 197 -10.19 -6.19 1.30
CA PHE A 197 -10.72 -4.94 0.80
C PHE A 197 -11.66 -4.30 1.80
N PHE A 198 -11.65 -2.96 1.82
CA PHE A 198 -12.67 -2.16 2.48
C PHE A 198 -13.21 -1.09 1.51
N ASP A 199 -14.40 -0.59 1.81
CA ASP A 199 -15.04 0.45 0.99
C ASP A 199 -14.32 1.78 1.15
N SER A 200 -13.82 2.34 0.06
CA SER A 200 -13.10 3.61 0.06
C SER A 200 -13.93 4.75 0.67
N GLY A 201 -13.29 5.61 1.45
CA GLY A 201 -13.93 6.74 2.11
C GLY A 201 -14.82 6.37 3.31
N LYS A 202 -14.86 5.10 3.74
CA LYS A 202 -15.71 4.65 4.85
C LYS A 202 -14.90 4.16 6.05
N PRO A 203 -14.72 4.99 7.11
CA PRO A 203 -13.96 4.61 8.31
C PRO A 203 -14.48 3.34 8.99
N VAL A 204 -15.82 3.15 9.02
CA VAL A 204 -16.46 1.96 9.59
C VAL A 204 -16.08 0.68 8.82
N SER A 205 -15.98 0.75 7.48
CA SER A 205 -15.56 -0.39 6.67
C SER A 205 -14.11 -0.76 6.94
N LEU A 206 -13.22 0.24 7.06
CA LEU A 206 -11.81 0.03 7.38
C LEU A 206 -11.63 -0.50 8.81
N SER A 207 -12.33 0.06 9.81
CA SER A 207 -12.23 -0.39 11.21
C SER A 207 -12.61 -1.87 11.36
N LYS A 208 -13.68 -2.32 10.72
CA LYS A 208 -14.09 -3.73 10.72
C LYS A 208 -12.99 -4.65 10.16
N LYS A 209 -12.31 -4.23 9.08
CA LYS A 209 -11.22 -5.02 8.49
C LYS A 209 -9.96 -5.00 9.34
N ILE A 210 -9.67 -3.91 10.05
CA ILE A 210 -8.57 -3.88 11.03
C ILE A 210 -8.88 -4.82 12.19
N ILE A 211 -10.08 -4.78 12.76
CA ILE A 211 -10.49 -5.67 13.85
C ILE A 211 -10.41 -7.14 13.40
N GLU A 212 -10.99 -7.47 12.24
CA GLU A 212 -10.92 -8.81 11.66
C GLU A 212 -9.47 -9.29 11.54
N ALA A 213 -8.58 -8.48 10.98
CA ALA A 213 -7.18 -8.83 10.79
C ALA A 213 -6.39 -8.95 12.10
N THR A 214 -6.69 -8.11 13.11
CA THR A 214 -6.02 -8.19 14.42
C THR A 214 -6.43 -9.40 15.24
N GLN A 215 -7.61 -9.97 14.98
CA GLN A 215 -8.14 -11.16 15.64
C GLN A 215 -7.71 -12.47 14.98
N LEU A 216 -7.11 -12.42 13.78
CA LEU A 216 -6.57 -13.62 13.13
C LEU A 216 -5.37 -14.15 13.89
N ASP A 217 -5.26 -15.48 13.95
CA ASP A 217 -4.09 -16.16 14.46
C ASP A 217 -2.87 -15.94 13.56
N GLU A 218 -1.69 -16.12 14.13
CA GLU A 218 -0.42 -15.89 13.46
C GLU A 218 -0.23 -16.80 12.23
N THR A 219 -0.73 -18.03 12.29
CA THR A 219 -0.66 -19.00 11.19
C THR A 219 -1.44 -18.53 9.98
N THR A 220 -2.64 -18.01 10.22
CA THR A 220 -3.50 -17.44 9.17
C THR A 220 -2.89 -16.20 8.54
N LEU A 221 -2.39 -15.26 9.36
CA LEU A 221 -1.70 -14.06 8.87
C LEU A 221 -0.47 -14.42 8.03
N LYS A 222 0.34 -15.38 8.49
CA LYS A 222 1.52 -15.87 7.77
C LYS A 222 1.14 -16.55 6.45
N SER A 223 0.09 -17.36 6.45
CA SER A 223 -0.43 -17.99 5.21
C SER A 223 -0.86 -16.94 4.19
N MET A 224 -1.58 -15.91 4.65
CA MET A 224 -2.02 -14.79 3.80
C MET A 224 -0.81 -14.00 3.24
N GLY A 225 0.20 -13.74 4.05
CA GLY A 225 1.44 -13.10 3.63
C GLY A 225 2.18 -13.92 2.56
N ASN A 226 2.34 -15.22 2.77
CA ASN A 226 2.98 -16.14 1.81
C ASN A 226 2.24 -16.17 0.46
N GLU A 227 0.91 -16.20 0.46
CA GLU A 227 0.13 -16.11 -0.77
C GLU A 227 0.30 -14.75 -1.47
N GLY A 228 0.44 -13.67 -0.67
CA GLY A 228 0.79 -12.34 -1.16
C GLY A 228 2.12 -12.34 -1.90
N ARG A 229 3.17 -12.87 -1.30
CA ARG A 229 4.50 -12.96 -1.92
C ARG A 229 4.48 -13.79 -3.21
N LYS A 230 3.82 -14.95 -3.22
CA LYS A 230 3.64 -15.75 -4.44
C LYS A 230 2.96 -14.95 -5.57
N ASN A 231 1.93 -14.17 -5.25
CA ASN A 231 1.24 -13.32 -6.21
C ASN A 231 2.18 -12.27 -6.80
N VAL A 232 3.00 -11.61 -5.97
CA VAL A 232 3.95 -10.58 -6.40
C VAL A 232 5.04 -11.17 -7.28
N LEU A 233 5.71 -12.23 -6.84
CA LEU A 233 6.76 -12.90 -7.60
C LEU A 233 6.25 -13.37 -8.99
N LYS A 234 5.01 -13.82 -9.05
CA LYS A 234 4.39 -14.26 -10.31
C LYS A 234 4.05 -13.12 -11.26
N LYS A 235 3.54 -11.98 -10.75
CA LYS A 235 2.89 -10.95 -11.57
C LYS A 235 3.57 -9.59 -11.58
N PHE A 236 4.21 -9.18 -10.47
CA PHE A 236 4.60 -7.79 -10.20
C PHE A 236 6.09 -7.62 -9.92
N ASN A 237 6.91 -8.51 -10.43
CA ASN A 237 8.36 -8.42 -10.30
C ASN A 237 8.93 -7.49 -11.40
N ILE A 238 9.99 -6.75 -11.04
CA ILE A 238 10.59 -5.73 -11.91
C ILE A 238 11.22 -6.33 -13.16
N GLU A 239 11.81 -7.52 -13.07
CA GLU A 239 12.46 -8.20 -14.19
C GLU A 239 11.46 -8.53 -15.29
N LYS A 240 10.28 -9.04 -14.88
CA LYS A 240 9.19 -9.33 -15.81
C LYS A 240 8.67 -8.05 -16.49
N MET A 241 8.53 -6.96 -15.74
CA MET A 241 8.15 -5.66 -16.30
C MET A 241 9.19 -5.18 -17.31
N CYS A 242 10.47 -5.21 -16.96
CA CYS A 242 11.56 -4.79 -17.83
C CYS A 242 11.65 -5.64 -19.09
N PHE A 243 11.61 -6.98 -18.95
CA PHE A 243 11.65 -7.91 -20.07
C PHE A 243 10.47 -7.69 -21.05
N SER A 244 9.25 -7.56 -20.51
CA SER A 244 8.06 -7.30 -21.32
C SER A 244 8.16 -5.98 -22.07
N THR A 245 8.62 -4.92 -21.38
CA THR A 245 8.80 -3.58 -21.99
C THR A 245 9.87 -3.61 -23.08
N TYR A 246 11.01 -4.23 -22.82
CA TYR A 246 12.08 -4.39 -23.80
C TYR A 246 11.62 -5.18 -25.03
N SER A 247 10.88 -6.27 -24.84
CA SER A 247 10.35 -7.07 -25.93
C SER A 247 9.41 -6.28 -26.85
N GLU A 248 8.60 -5.37 -26.28
CA GLU A 248 7.73 -4.51 -27.07
C GLU A 248 8.51 -3.42 -27.82
N TYR A 249 9.53 -2.83 -27.21
CA TYR A 249 10.41 -1.88 -27.89
C TYR A 249 11.17 -2.52 -29.07
N LYS A 250 11.68 -3.75 -28.87
CA LYS A 250 12.36 -4.47 -29.95
C LYS A 250 11.48 -4.68 -31.18
N LYS A 251 10.17 -4.89 -30.99
CA LYS A 251 9.20 -5.03 -32.09
C LYS A 251 8.92 -3.73 -32.87
N LEU A 252 9.28 -2.58 -32.30
CA LEU A 252 9.12 -1.29 -32.97
C LEU A 252 10.31 -0.91 -33.85
N ILE A 253 11.46 -1.53 -33.60
CA ILE A 253 12.73 -1.23 -34.28
C ILE A 253 12.95 -2.17 -35.47
N ASN A 254 12.37 -3.39 -35.39
CA ASN A 254 12.40 -4.38 -36.47
C ASN A 254 11.13 -4.29 -37.34
#